data_a45421a0faa6f055a58f83b474e5ef94
#
_entry.id   a45421a0faa6f055a58f83b474e5ef94
#
_cell.length_a   1.000
_cell.length_b   1.000
_cell.length_c   1.000
_cell.angle_alpha   90.00
_cell.angle_beta   90.00
_cell.angle_gamma   90.00
#
_symmetry.space_group_name_H-M   'P 1'
#
loop_
_entity.id
_entity.type
_entity.pdbx_description
1 polymer ?
#
loop_
_entity_poly.entity_id
_entity_poly.type
_entity_poly.pdbx_seq_one_letter_code
_entity_poly.pdbx_strand_id
1 'polypeptide(L)'
;MSQVENLIEQCYEQAKLGEWERLLSEWHEFKIIAKRCSRYQKELSGWTFLHQAAYVGNVIACKELIRLGASPIMQSKDGETPANVAVRKGHLNLAALLKSSEFENDSLWVTSTDPDLLPSSCLWTEANSNLSTEAMLVAYAGGVVKIPARTIYYTDSFSRVLMGWHGTYNPPCGMDGESMLLDEPRCSDCKIG
;
A
#
# COMPACT_ATOMS: atom_id res chain seq x y z
N MET A 1 -3.89 23.34 -11.35
CA MET A 1 -3.44 22.36 -10.33
C MET A 1 -4.04 22.71 -8.98
N SER A 2 -4.57 21.74 -8.26
CA SER A 2 -5.06 21.96 -6.89
C SER A 2 -3.87 22.17 -5.92
N GLN A 3 -4.13 22.73 -4.73
CA GLN A 3 -3.08 22.88 -3.70
C GLN A 3 -2.46 21.53 -3.33
N VAL A 4 -3.27 20.47 -3.30
CA VAL A 4 -2.82 19.10 -3.00
C VAL A 4 -1.91 18.56 -4.12
N GLU A 5 -2.24 18.78 -5.38
CA GLU A 5 -1.39 18.39 -6.51
C GLU A 5 -0.03 19.08 -6.46
N ASN A 6 0.00 20.38 -6.18
CA ASN A 6 1.24 21.12 -6.02
C ASN A 6 2.11 20.57 -4.88
N LEU A 7 1.48 20.20 -3.76
CA LEU A 7 2.18 19.60 -2.63
C LEU A 7 2.78 18.23 -2.99
N ILE A 8 2.01 17.39 -3.70
CA ILE A 8 2.50 16.08 -4.17
C ILE A 8 3.68 16.24 -5.11
N GLU A 9 3.62 17.21 -6.03
CA GLU A 9 4.74 17.52 -6.94
C GLU A 9 6.00 17.99 -6.17
N GLN A 10 5.83 18.82 -5.15
CA GLN A 10 6.96 19.23 -4.28
C GLN A 10 7.58 18.03 -3.56
N CYS A 11 6.74 17.16 -2.97
CA CYS A 11 7.21 15.91 -2.37
C CYS A 11 7.95 15.03 -3.38
N TYR A 12 7.46 14.98 -4.63
CA TYR A 12 8.10 14.18 -5.68
C TYR A 12 9.49 14.71 -6.06
N GLU A 13 9.66 16.02 -6.16
CA GLU A 13 11.00 16.62 -6.41
C GLU A 13 11.95 16.37 -5.24
N GLN A 14 11.48 16.43 -3.99
CA GLN A 14 12.26 16.05 -2.80
C GLN A 14 12.68 14.56 -2.86
N ALA A 15 11.76 13.65 -3.22
CA ALA A 15 12.06 12.24 -3.40
C ALA A 15 13.15 12.01 -4.46
N LYS A 16 13.09 12.75 -5.56
CA LYS A 16 14.08 12.72 -6.66
C LYS A 16 15.46 13.22 -6.22
N LEU A 17 15.50 14.19 -5.30
CA LEU A 17 16.74 14.68 -4.69
C LEU A 17 17.29 13.74 -3.61
N GLY A 18 16.55 12.69 -3.23
CA GLY A 18 16.94 11.73 -2.21
C GLY A 18 16.64 12.17 -0.77
N GLU A 19 15.82 13.20 -0.55
CA GLU A 19 15.46 13.74 0.77
C GLU A 19 14.43 12.84 1.50
N TRP A 20 14.66 11.54 1.49
CA TRP A 20 13.70 10.55 1.99
C TRP A 20 13.46 10.61 3.49
N GLU A 21 14.48 10.89 4.31
CA GLU A 21 14.31 10.97 5.77
C GLU A 21 13.32 12.06 6.14
N ARG A 22 13.44 13.22 5.49
CA ARG A 22 12.54 14.35 5.69
C ARG A 22 11.11 14.00 5.24
N LEU A 23 10.96 13.44 4.03
CA LEU A 23 9.67 13.04 3.51
C LEU A 23 8.96 12.03 4.40
N LEU A 24 9.66 10.99 4.86
CA LEU A 24 9.09 9.97 5.74
C LEU A 24 8.65 10.55 7.08
N SER A 25 9.40 11.51 7.64
CA SER A 25 9.02 12.22 8.85
C SER A 25 7.74 13.05 8.65
N GLU A 26 7.67 13.83 7.57
CA GLU A 26 6.49 14.63 7.22
C GLU A 26 5.26 13.73 6.96
N TRP A 27 5.43 12.57 6.31
CA TRP A 27 4.38 11.61 6.03
C TRP A 27 3.81 10.93 7.28
N HIS A 28 4.62 10.82 8.33
CA HIS A 28 4.14 10.32 9.62
C HIS A 28 3.07 11.23 10.23
N GLU A 29 3.22 12.54 10.05
CA GLU A 29 2.26 13.55 10.51
C GLU A 29 1.07 13.70 9.53
N PHE A 30 1.34 13.66 8.21
CA PHE A 30 0.35 13.90 7.15
C PHE A 30 0.00 12.64 6.36
N LYS A 31 -0.60 11.65 7.03
CA LYS A 31 -0.92 10.32 6.47
C LYS A 31 -1.71 10.37 5.15
N ILE A 32 -2.63 11.35 4.99
CA ILE A 32 -3.43 11.50 3.76
C ILE A 32 -2.53 11.86 2.57
N ILE A 33 -1.59 12.78 2.77
CA ILE A 33 -0.64 13.18 1.72
C ILE A 33 0.28 12.00 1.38
N ALA A 34 0.79 11.30 2.38
CA ALA A 34 1.61 10.10 2.20
C ALA A 34 0.91 9.04 1.32
N LYS A 35 -0.36 8.73 1.60
CA LYS A 35 -1.16 7.79 0.81
C LYS A 35 -1.39 8.27 -0.62
N ARG A 36 -1.54 9.57 -0.85
CA ARG A 36 -1.66 10.13 -2.20
C ARG A 36 -0.33 10.10 -2.94
N CYS A 37 0.77 10.43 -2.28
CA CYS A 37 2.12 10.29 -2.83
C CYS A 37 2.43 8.84 -3.23
N SER A 38 2.04 7.85 -2.42
CA SER A 38 2.29 6.44 -2.74
C SER A 38 1.64 5.98 -4.06
N ARG A 39 0.52 6.60 -4.46
CA ARG A 39 -0.22 6.26 -5.69
C ARG A 39 0.05 7.23 -6.85
N TYR A 40 0.86 8.26 -6.61
CA TYR A 40 1.17 9.24 -7.63
C TYR A 40 2.09 8.65 -8.70
N GLN A 41 1.81 9.00 -9.95
CA GLN A 41 2.64 8.70 -11.11
C GLN A 41 2.90 9.96 -11.91
N LYS A 42 4.16 10.28 -12.17
CA LYS A 42 4.57 11.44 -12.95
C LYS A 42 4.13 11.30 -14.39
N GLU A 43 3.35 12.24 -14.89
CA GLU A 43 2.73 12.17 -16.21
C GLU A 43 3.76 12.00 -17.35
N LEU A 44 4.88 12.71 -17.31
CA LEU A 44 5.87 12.71 -18.40
C LEU A 44 6.69 11.42 -18.48
N SER A 45 7.14 10.89 -17.34
CA SER A 45 8.02 9.71 -17.29
C SER A 45 7.31 8.41 -16.94
N GLY A 46 6.12 8.48 -16.35
CA GLY A 46 5.47 7.34 -15.74
C GLY A 46 6.12 6.86 -14.44
N TRP A 47 7.10 7.58 -13.92
CA TRP A 47 7.76 7.22 -12.67
C TRP A 47 6.86 7.53 -11.46
N THR A 48 6.86 6.61 -10.51
CA THR A 48 6.21 6.77 -9.20
C THR A 48 7.25 7.10 -8.12
N PHE A 49 6.80 7.46 -6.93
CA PHE A 49 7.69 7.56 -5.77
C PHE A 49 8.45 6.26 -5.51
N LEU A 50 7.82 5.10 -5.76
CA LEU A 50 8.47 3.80 -5.60
C LEU A 50 9.62 3.60 -6.58
N HIS A 51 9.52 4.10 -7.81
CA HIS A 51 10.64 4.12 -8.77
C HIS A 51 11.80 4.98 -8.25
N GLN A 52 11.51 6.15 -7.67
CA GLN A 52 12.55 7.03 -7.11
C GLN A 52 13.25 6.38 -5.91
N ALA A 53 12.50 5.76 -5.00
CA ALA A 53 13.05 5.05 -3.85
C ALA A 53 13.90 3.84 -4.28
N ALA A 54 13.45 3.09 -5.29
CA ALA A 54 14.19 1.97 -5.87
C ALA A 54 15.47 2.42 -6.58
N TYR A 55 15.44 3.58 -7.25
CA TYR A 55 16.59 4.17 -7.93
C TYR A 55 17.73 4.49 -6.97
N VAL A 56 17.43 5.05 -5.79
CA VAL A 56 18.42 5.40 -4.77
C VAL A 56 18.72 4.24 -3.81
N GLY A 57 18.00 3.12 -3.91
CA GLY A 57 18.20 1.96 -3.04
C GLY A 57 17.65 2.11 -1.63
N ASN A 58 16.68 3.01 -1.42
CA ASN A 58 16.11 3.26 -0.08
C ASN A 58 15.05 2.21 0.28
N VAL A 59 15.47 1.17 1.02
CA VAL A 59 14.62 0.05 1.45
C VAL A 59 13.47 0.52 2.36
N ILE A 60 13.75 1.48 3.26
CA ILE A 60 12.74 1.98 4.22
C ILE A 60 11.62 2.70 3.46
N ALA A 61 12.00 3.58 2.54
CA ALA A 61 11.04 4.29 1.70
C ALA A 61 10.22 3.34 0.83
N CYS A 62 10.85 2.31 0.23
CA CYS A 62 10.13 1.32 -0.56
C CYS A 62 9.09 0.56 0.27
N LYS A 63 9.46 0.10 1.48
CA LYS A 63 8.53 -0.59 2.38
C LYS A 63 7.36 0.29 2.78
N GLU A 64 7.65 1.53 3.18
CA GLU A 64 6.61 2.48 3.58
C GLU A 64 5.66 2.82 2.43
N LEU A 65 6.17 3.05 1.23
CA LEU A 65 5.36 3.31 0.05
C LEU A 65 4.42 2.13 -0.26
N ILE A 66 4.93 0.89 -0.20
CA ILE A 66 4.12 -0.32 -0.44
C ILE A 66 3.07 -0.46 0.67
N ARG A 67 3.42 -0.24 1.92
CA ARG A 67 2.49 -0.23 3.06
C ARG A 67 1.35 0.80 2.84
N LEU A 68 1.67 1.95 2.27
CA LEU A 68 0.70 3.00 1.96
C LEU A 68 -0.11 2.74 0.68
N GLY A 69 0.21 1.71 -0.09
CA GLY A 69 -0.54 1.28 -1.26
C GLY A 69 0.12 1.60 -2.61
N ALA A 70 1.42 1.87 -2.64
CA ALA A 70 2.14 1.92 -3.91
C ALA A 70 2.15 0.55 -4.58
N SER A 71 1.85 0.53 -5.87
CA SER A 71 1.88 -0.70 -6.66
C SER A 71 3.31 -1.04 -7.09
N PRO A 72 3.87 -2.20 -6.69
CA PRO A 72 5.21 -2.62 -7.08
C PRO A 72 5.32 -3.00 -8.57
N ILE A 73 4.19 -3.30 -9.21
CA ILE A 73 4.13 -3.69 -10.63
C ILE A 73 3.88 -2.52 -11.58
N MET A 74 3.73 -1.30 -11.03
CA MET A 74 3.51 -0.11 -11.86
C MET A 74 4.69 0.10 -12.79
N GLN A 75 4.40 0.34 -14.07
CA GLN A 75 5.43 0.56 -15.09
C GLN A 75 5.60 2.04 -15.41
N SER A 76 6.86 2.43 -15.64
CA SER A 76 7.20 3.70 -16.26
C SER A 76 6.80 3.71 -17.73
N LYS A 77 6.93 4.84 -18.42
CA LYS A 77 6.69 4.91 -19.88
C LYS A 77 7.67 4.06 -20.68
N ASP A 78 8.84 3.77 -20.12
CA ASP A 78 9.85 2.90 -20.72
C ASP A 78 9.62 1.40 -20.38
N GLY A 79 8.50 1.07 -19.71
CA GLY A 79 8.14 -0.29 -19.31
C GLY A 79 8.91 -0.83 -18.12
N GLU A 80 9.68 -0.01 -17.40
CA GLU A 80 10.43 -0.44 -16.22
C GLU A 80 9.53 -0.45 -14.97
N THR A 81 9.57 -1.54 -14.20
CA THR A 81 9.01 -1.59 -12.84
C THR A 81 10.03 -1.04 -11.83
N PRO A 82 9.63 -0.69 -10.60
CA PRO A 82 10.56 -0.33 -9.54
C PRO A 82 11.63 -1.40 -9.29
N ALA A 83 11.29 -2.69 -9.39
CA ALA A 83 12.25 -3.79 -9.29
C ALA A 83 13.29 -3.76 -10.40
N ASN A 84 12.88 -3.48 -11.66
CA ASN A 84 13.80 -3.34 -12.79
C ASN A 84 14.77 -2.16 -12.60
N VAL A 85 14.26 -1.04 -12.09
CA VAL A 85 15.09 0.13 -11.77
C VAL A 85 16.13 -0.21 -10.70
N ALA A 86 15.73 -0.95 -9.64
CA ALA A 86 16.64 -1.40 -8.59
C ALA A 86 17.76 -2.32 -9.15
N VAL A 87 17.41 -3.28 -10.03
CA VAL A 87 18.41 -4.14 -10.72
C VAL A 87 19.39 -3.29 -11.52
N ARG A 88 18.89 -2.38 -12.35
CA ARG A 88 19.73 -1.50 -13.19
C ARG A 88 20.68 -0.62 -12.39
N LYS A 89 20.30 -0.29 -11.13
CA LYS A 89 21.13 0.49 -10.20
C LYS A 89 22.02 -0.36 -9.29
N GLY A 90 21.98 -1.69 -9.42
CA GLY A 90 22.80 -2.60 -8.65
C GLY A 90 22.26 -2.92 -7.25
N HIS A 91 21.04 -2.50 -6.92
CA HIS A 91 20.38 -2.76 -5.63
C HIS A 91 19.69 -4.14 -5.64
N LEU A 92 20.46 -5.22 -5.83
CA LEU A 92 19.93 -6.56 -6.09
C LEU A 92 19.05 -7.10 -4.96
N ASN A 93 19.43 -6.87 -3.69
CA ASN A 93 18.64 -7.30 -2.54
C ASN A 93 17.29 -6.55 -2.49
N LEU A 94 17.29 -5.25 -2.79
CA LEU A 94 16.05 -4.47 -2.89
C LEU A 94 15.19 -4.94 -4.06
N ALA A 95 15.79 -5.25 -5.20
CA ALA A 95 15.06 -5.77 -6.36
C ALA A 95 14.37 -7.11 -6.03
N ALA A 96 15.06 -8.02 -5.33
CA ALA A 96 14.47 -9.27 -4.87
C ALA A 96 13.31 -9.02 -3.89
N LEU A 97 13.50 -8.09 -2.95
CA LEU A 97 12.46 -7.67 -2.01
C LEU A 97 11.24 -7.10 -2.75
N LEU A 98 11.42 -6.18 -3.71
CA LEU A 98 10.33 -5.60 -4.50
C LEU A 98 9.57 -6.68 -5.28
N LYS A 99 10.27 -7.66 -5.86
CA LYS A 99 9.63 -8.78 -6.54
C LYS A 99 8.80 -9.65 -5.60
N SER A 100 9.22 -9.88 -4.37
CA SER A 100 8.43 -10.64 -3.39
C SER A 100 7.17 -9.89 -2.96
N SER A 101 7.11 -8.58 -3.19
CA SER A 101 5.91 -7.77 -2.91
C SER A 101 4.87 -7.79 -4.03
N GLU A 102 5.26 -8.30 -5.22
CA GLU A 102 4.34 -8.46 -6.34
C GLU A 102 3.37 -9.59 -6.02
N PHE A 103 2.06 -9.31 -6.18
CA PHE A 103 1.06 -10.35 -6.06
C PHE A 103 0.92 -11.08 -7.39
N GLU A 104 0.79 -12.39 -7.34
CA GLU A 104 0.16 -13.11 -8.43
C GLU A 104 -1.28 -12.58 -8.59
N ASN A 105 -1.77 -12.55 -9.83
CA ASN A 105 -3.04 -11.94 -10.25
C ASN A 105 -4.30 -12.61 -9.61
N ASP A 106 -4.35 -12.71 -8.29
CA ASP A 106 -5.56 -13.08 -7.57
C ASP A 106 -6.36 -11.83 -7.25
N SER A 107 -7.61 -11.77 -7.70
CA SER A 107 -8.51 -10.64 -7.52
C SER A 107 -8.74 -10.25 -6.05
N LEU A 108 -8.50 -11.18 -5.12
CA LEU A 108 -8.64 -10.93 -3.68
C LEU A 108 -7.61 -9.94 -3.12
N TRP A 109 -6.43 -9.84 -3.78
CA TRP A 109 -5.27 -9.13 -3.27
C TRP A 109 -4.94 -7.86 -4.06
N VAL A 110 -5.85 -7.39 -4.89
CA VAL A 110 -5.65 -6.18 -5.70
C VAL A 110 -5.53 -4.96 -4.80
N THR A 111 -4.50 -4.16 -5.03
CA THR A 111 -4.32 -2.89 -4.33
C THR A 111 -5.50 -1.97 -4.60
N SER A 112 -6.13 -1.46 -3.54
CA SER A 112 -7.24 -0.51 -3.65
C SER A 112 -6.79 0.80 -4.31
N THR A 113 -7.64 1.33 -5.18
CA THR A 113 -7.50 2.70 -5.71
C THR A 113 -7.98 3.76 -4.72
N ASP A 114 -8.77 3.36 -3.70
CA ASP A 114 -9.21 4.25 -2.63
C ASP A 114 -8.04 4.58 -1.71
N PRO A 115 -7.65 5.87 -1.60
CA PRO A 115 -6.50 6.28 -0.78
C PRO A 115 -6.74 6.12 0.73
N ASP A 116 -7.96 5.92 1.19
CA ASP A 116 -8.27 5.75 2.61
C ASP A 116 -8.12 4.30 3.07
N LEU A 117 -8.02 3.35 2.14
CA LEU A 117 -7.85 1.94 2.43
C LEU A 117 -6.39 1.51 2.39
N LEU A 118 -5.99 0.71 3.37
CA LEU A 118 -4.70 0.01 3.35
C LEU A 118 -4.79 -1.23 2.45
N PRO A 119 -3.69 -1.62 1.77
CA PRO A 119 -3.66 -2.87 1.02
C PRO A 119 -3.58 -4.07 1.95
N SER A 120 -4.23 -5.18 1.57
CA SER A 120 -4.04 -6.49 2.19
C SER A 120 -2.89 -7.27 1.55
N SER A 121 -2.47 -8.35 2.20
CA SER A 121 -1.40 -9.24 1.75
C SER A 121 -1.80 -10.71 1.93
N CYS A 122 -1.23 -11.59 1.11
CA CYS A 122 -1.34 -13.05 1.23
C CYS A 122 0.01 -13.71 1.61
N LEU A 123 1.04 -12.95 1.96
CA LEU A 123 2.38 -13.45 2.27
C LEU A 123 2.47 -13.96 3.72
N TRP A 124 1.67 -14.97 4.07
CA TRP A 124 1.60 -15.54 5.42
C TRP A 124 2.92 -16.13 5.93
N THR A 125 3.86 -16.47 5.04
CA THR A 125 5.20 -16.93 5.41
C THR A 125 6.05 -15.83 6.08
N GLU A 126 5.64 -14.56 5.92
CA GLU A 126 6.31 -13.39 6.47
C GLU A 126 5.56 -12.80 7.68
N ALA A 127 4.60 -13.55 8.25
CA ALA A 127 3.66 -13.04 9.25
C ALA A 127 4.34 -12.52 10.53
N ASN A 128 4.07 -11.26 10.83
CA ASN A 128 4.48 -10.60 12.08
C ASN A 128 3.24 -10.15 12.84
N SER A 129 3.11 -10.51 14.11
CA SER A 129 1.99 -10.09 14.95
C SER A 129 2.14 -8.63 15.38
N ASN A 130 1.04 -7.89 15.33
CA ASN A 130 0.95 -6.49 15.73
C ASN A 130 -0.31 -6.25 16.57
N LEU A 131 -0.28 -5.23 17.41
CA LEU A 131 -1.45 -4.75 18.13
C LEU A 131 -1.92 -3.44 17.48
N SER A 132 -3.17 -3.39 17.04
CA SER A 132 -3.73 -2.17 16.45
C SER A 132 -3.93 -1.10 17.53
N THR A 133 -3.37 0.07 17.35
CA THR A 133 -3.57 1.23 18.26
C THR A 133 -4.86 1.98 17.94
N GLU A 134 -5.27 1.96 16.69
CA GLU A 134 -6.49 2.58 16.17
C GLU A 134 -7.21 1.63 15.20
N ALA A 135 -8.47 1.88 14.92
CA ALA A 135 -9.19 1.11 13.93
C ALA A 135 -8.61 1.36 12.53
N MET A 136 -8.45 0.30 11.75
CA MET A 136 -7.90 0.36 10.38
C MET A 136 -8.92 -0.16 9.38
N LEU A 137 -8.93 0.43 8.18
CA LEU A 137 -9.71 -0.03 7.04
C LEU A 137 -8.77 -0.63 6.01
N VAL A 138 -9.05 -1.86 5.60
CA VAL A 138 -8.21 -2.66 4.70
C VAL A 138 -9.05 -3.12 3.52
N ALA A 139 -8.53 -2.96 2.30
CA ALA A 139 -9.14 -3.49 1.10
C ALA A 139 -8.90 -5.02 1.02
N TYR A 140 -9.96 -5.79 0.83
CA TYR A 140 -9.90 -7.24 0.67
C TYR A 140 -11.08 -7.76 -0.16
N ALA A 141 -10.82 -8.57 -1.16
CA ALA A 141 -11.85 -9.25 -1.98
C ALA A 141 -12.91 -8.31 -2.59
N GLY A 142 -12.52 -7.09 -2.94
CA GLY A 142 -13.45 -6.07 -3.45
C GLY A 142 -14.31 -5.39 -2.38
N GLY A 143 -14.12 -5.73 -1.11
CA GLY A 143 -14.79 -5.12 0.04
C GLY A 143 -13.82 -4.41 0.97
N VAL A 144 -14.35 -3.88 2.07
CA VAL A 144 -13.59 -3.20 3.12
C VAL A 144 -13.68 -4.00 4.41
N VAL A 145 -12.52 -4.38 4.95
CA VAL A 145 -12.40 -5.03 6.26
C VAL A 145 -11.99 -3.99 7.30
N LYS A 146 -12.70 -3.96 8.42
CA LYS A 146 -12.35 -3.12 9.56
C LYS A 146 -11.63 -3.95 10.62
N ILE A 147 -10.39 -3.57 10.94
CA ILE A 147 -9.67 -4.10 12.10
C ILE A 147 -9.90 -3.15 13.26
N PRO A 148 -10.58 -3.61 14.36
CA PRO A 148 -10.83 -2.77 15.52
C PRO A 148 -9.54 -2.35 16.23
N ALA A 149 -9.59 -1.22 16.94
CA ALA A 149 -8.50 -0.84 17.86
C ALA A 149 -8.33 -1.91 18.96
N ARG A 150 -7.10 -2.09 19.40
CA ARG A 150 -6.68 -3.06 20.45
C ARG A 150 -6.87 -4.54 20.07
N THR A 151 -6.92 -4.83 18.76
CA THR A 151 -7.00 -6.19 18.22
C THR A 151 -5.62 -6.63 17.74
N ILE A 152 -5.27 -7.90 17.95
CA ILE A 152 -4.07 -8.50 17.36
C ILE A 152 -4.36 -8.79 15.89
N TYR A 153 -3.47 -8.35 15.03
CA TYR A 153 -3.49 -8.61 13.59
C TYR A 153 -2.10 -8.98 13.09
N TYR A 154 -2.01 -9.48 11.88
CA TYR A 154 -0.75 -9.90 11.28
C TYR A 154 -0.40 -9.05 10.07
N THR A 155 0.88 -8.83 9.85
CA THR A 155 1.41 -8.12 8.69
C THR A 155 2.52 -8.91 8.03
N ASP A 156 2.74 -8.66 6.73
CA ASP A 156 3.92 -9.12 6.00
C ASP A 156 5.15 -8.25 6.30
N SER A 157 6.27 -8.55 5.66
CA SER A 157 7.52 -7.79 5.80
C SER A 157 7.47 -6.35 5.29
N PHE A 158 6.40 -5.99 4.58
CA PHE A 158 6.08 -4.63 4.12
C PHE A 158 5.05 -3.93 5.01
N SER A 159 4.69 -4.55 6.14
CA SER A 159 3.63 -4.06 7.05
C SER A 159 2.24 -3.95 6.40
N ARG A 160 1.97 -4.70 5.32
CA ARG A 160 0.63 -4.87 4.77
C ARG A 160 -0.13 -5.89 5.60
N VAL A 161 -1.42 -5.65 5.80
CA VAL A 161 -2.26 -6.52 6.64
C VAL A 161 -2.52 -7.84 5.95
N LEU A 162 -2.22 -8.94 6.65
CA LEU A 162 -2.50 -10.29 6.18
C LEU A 162 -3.97 -10.63 6.39
N MET A 163 -4.63 -11.03 5.29
CA MET A 163 -6.03 -11.47 5.29
C MET A 163 -6.12 -12.84 4.64
N GLY A 164 -7.14 -13.63 4.96
CA GLY A 164 -7.37 -14.95 4.34
C GLY A 164 -7.34 -16.13 5.33
N TRP A 165 -7.00 -17.38 4.85
CA TRP A 165 -7.22 -18.62 5.62
C TRP A 165 -6.17 -18.98 6.66
N HIS A 166 -5.18 -18.20 6.97
CA HIS A 166 -4.09 -18.58 7.85
C HIS A 166 -3.90 -17.65 9.05
N GLY A 167 -4.93 -17.07 9.56
CA GLY A 167 -4.78 -16.19 10.69
C GLY A 167 -6.08 -15.83 11.38
N THR A 168 -5.99 -14.88 12.27
CA THR A 168 -7.09 -14.41 13.12
C THR A 168 -8.27 -13.86 12.31
N TYR A 169 -8.01 -13.36 11.09
CA TYR A 169 -9.01 -12.71 10.24
C TYR A 169 -9.40 -13.55 9.02
N ASN A 170 -9.42 -14.85 9.19
CA ASN A 170 -9.77 -15.73 8.09
C ASN A 170 -10.88 -16.73 8.42
N PRO A 171 -11.93 -16.77 7.61
CA PRO A 171 -12.37 -15.72 6.68
C PRO A 171 -12.43 -14.37 7.37
N PRO A 172 -12.64 -13.23 6.72
CA PRO A 172 -12.61 -11.92 7.37
C PRO A 172 -13.74 -11.74 8.38
N CYS A 173 -13.65 -12.54 9.44
CA CYS A 173 -14.50 -12.55 10.63
C CYS A 173 -13.61 -12.34 11.85
N GLY A 174 -14.14 -11.73 12.90
CA GLY A 174 -13.50 -11.65 14.21
C GLY A 174 -13.40 -13.03 14.88
N MET A 175 -12.67 -13.12 15.99
CA MET A 175 -12.57 -14.33 16.83
C MET A 175 -13.93 -14.75 17.41
N ASP A 176 -14.88 -13.83 17.48
CA ASP A 176 -16.27 -14.02 17.90
C ASP A 176 -17.17 -14.54 16.77
N GLY A 177 -16.64 -14.71 15.56
CA GLY A 177 -17.38 -15.11 14.36
C GLY A 177 -18.15 -13.98 13.68
N GLU A 178 -18.08 -12.75 14.20
CA GLU A 178 -18.71 -11.59 13.57
C GLU A 178 -17.96 -11.18 12.30
N SER A 179 -18.69 -10.76 11.27
CA SER A 179 -18.09 -10.29 10.03
C SER A 179 -17.28 -8.99 10.27
N MET A 180 -16.05 -8.96 9.80
CA MET A 180 -15.21 -7.76 9.78
C MET A 180 -15.36 -6.96 8.49
N LEU A 181 -16.10 -7.48 7.51
CA LEU A 181 -16.48 -6.72 6.33
C LEU A 181 -17.47 -5.63 6.74
N LEU A 182 -17.19 -4.41 6.34
CA LEU A 182 -18.17 -3.35 6.43
C LEU A 182 -19.29 -3.65 5.43
N ASP A 183 -20.54 -3.71 5.93
CA ASP A 183 -21.68 -3.75 5.04
C ASP A 183 -21.63 -2.53 4.13
N GLU A 184 -21.67 -2.75 2.82
CA GLU A 184 -21.93 -1.63 1.89
C GLU A 184 -23.25 -0.98 2.32
N PRO A 185 -23.33 0.36 2.36
CA PRO A 185 -24.61 1.02 2.59
C PRO A 185 -25.53 0.51 1.49
N ARG A 186 -26.50 -0.33 1.87
CA ARG A 186 -27.53 -0.81 0.94
C ARG A 186 -28.14 0.42 0.31
N CYS A 187 -27.93 0.57 -0.99
CA CYS A 187 -28.60 1.59 -1.77
C CYS A 187 -30.11 1.32 -1.70
N SER A 188 -30.77 1.97 -0.74
CA SER A 188 -32.20 1.78 -0.44
C SER A 188 -33.12 2.43 -1.47
N ASP A 189 -32.59 2.93 -2.59
CA ASP A 189 -33.37 3.69 -3.58
C ASP A 189 -33.24 3.21 -5.03
N CYS A 190 -33.11 1.90 -5.26
CA CYS A 190 -33.48 1.35 -6.56
C CYS A 190 -34.89 0.77 -6.49
N LYS A 191 -35.90 1.61 -6.30
CA LYS A 191 -37.26 1.28 -6.73
C LYS A 191 -37.30 1.45 -8.23
N ILE A 192 -37.22 0.31 -8.91
CA ILE A 192 -37.58 0.19 -10.31
C ILE A 192 -39.07 0.43 -10.40
N GLY A 193 -39.46 1.55 -11.05
CA GLY A 193 -40.78 1.79 -11.54
C GLY A 193 -40.86 1.35 -13.00
#